data_5a4d8da66d1e0961a91a0e82ee6dd4fe
#
_entry.id   5a4d8da66d1e0961a91a0e82ee6dd4fe
#
_cell.length_a   1.000
_cell.length_b   1.000
_cell.length_c   1.000
_cell.angle_alpha   90.00
_cell.angle_beta   90.00
_cell.angle_gamma   90.00
#
_symmetry.space_group_name_H-M   'P 1'
#
loop_
_entity.id
_entity.type
_entity.pdbx_description
1 polymer ?
#
loop_
_entity_poly.entity_id
_entity_poly.type
_entity_poly.pdbx_seq_one_letter_code
_entity_poly.pdbx_strand_id
1 'polypeptide(L)'
;KVNNTWLVVVSGGLSTGIGFAMKDILENIYYGISLMAGRIKIGDYVVCDGIRGRVTSISYTSTMLEAVDGSVIAFQNSQLFTKNYKNLTKNHGYELDTLEVGVAYGTNIKECCSLLTEAVTKLKCIYHNRPVAVRLKSFDDSCVTLKVLFWVNVLDRYSAEGEIMECIYDTLNEHNIEIPFPQREITLKNVAELRQESPTPPAE
;
A
#
# COMPACT_ATOMS: atom_id res chain seq x y z
N LYS A 1 -12.78 3.88 71.02
CA LYS A 1 -13.06 3.35 69.67
C LYS A 1 -12.22 4.13 68.71
N VAL A 2 -11.17 3.52 68.21
CA VAL A 2 -10.35 4.14 67.15
C VAL A 2 -11.22 4.17 65.88
N ASN A 3 -11.44 5.40 65.37
CA ASN A 3 -12.26 5.59 64.19
C ASN A 3 -11.45 5.14 62.95
N ASN A 4 -11.67 3.94 62.43
CA ASN A 4 -10.93 3.37 61.30
C ASN A 4 -11.36 3.95 59.93
N THR A 5 -12.15 5.01 59.90
CA THR A 5 -12.65 5.67 58.67
C THR A 5 -11.53 6.14 57.76
N TRP A 6 -10.41 6.65 58.32
CA TRP A 6 -9.25 7.07 57.57
C TRP A 6 -8.58 5.90 56.83
N LEU A 7 -8.54 4.71 57.45
CA LEU A 7 -7.98 3.51 56.83
C LEU A 7 -8.79 3.13 55.56
N VAL A 8 -10.13 3.22 55.65
CA VAL A 8 -11.02 2.94 54.51
C VAL A 8 -10.80 3.94 53.39
N VAL A 9 -10.65 5.24 53.70
CA VAL A 9 -10.42 6.30 52.71
C VAL A 9 -9.05 6.10 52.05
N VAL A 10 -8.00 5.86 52.82
CA VAL A 10 -6.64 5.65 52.27
C VAL A 10 -6.57 4.37 51.47
N SER A 11 -7.13 3.26 51.95
CA SER A 11 -7.10 1.99 51.20
C SER A 11 -7.96 2.06 49.92
N GLY A 12 -9.08 2.76 49.95
CA GLY A 12 -9.91 3.00 48.77
C GLY A 12 -9.18 3.86 47.71
N GLY A 13 -8.55 4.94 48.14
CA GLY A 13 -7.74 5.79 47.25
C GLY A 13 -6.52 5.06 46.65
N LEU A 14 -5.81 4.29 47.48
CA LEU A 14 -4.68 3.48 47.03
C LEU A 14 -5.11 2.38 46.05
N SER A 15 -6.18 1.65 46.36
CA SER A 15 -6.69 0.60 45.47
C SER A 15 -7.13 1.15 44.12
N THR A 16 -7.79 2.32 44.10
CA THR A 16 -8.19 3.00 42.88
C THR A 16 -6.98 3.43 42.07
N GLY A 17 -5.97 4.01 42.71
CA GLY A 17 -4.73 4.44 42.08
C GLY A 17 -3.97 3.26 41.42
N ILE A 18 -3.84 2.14 42.15
CA ILE A 18 -3.21 0.92 41.62
C ILE A 18 -4.06 0.36 40.46
N GLY A 19 -5.39 0.32 40.57
CA GLY A 19 -6.27 -0.15 39.51
C GLY A 19 -6.09 0.64 38.20
N PHE A 20 -6.00 1.97 38.29
CA PHE A 20 -5.72 2.82 37.11
C PHE A 20 -4.32 2.59 36.57
N ALA A 21 -3.31 2.48 37.40
CA ALA A 21 -1.93 2.22 36.97
C ALA A 21 -1.77 0.87 36.27
N MET A 22 -2.54 -0.16 36.68
CA MET A 22 -2.48 -1.49 36.07
C MET A 22 -3.43 -1.69 34.88
N LYS A 23 -4.32 -0.77 34.60
CA LYS A 23 -5.34 -0.91 33.56
C LYS A 23 -4.75 -1.31 32.21
N ASP A 24 -3.77 -0.57 31.73
CA ASP A 24 -3.19 -0.79 30.40
C ASP A 24 -2.45 -2.13 30.29
N ILE A 25 -1.83 -2.57 31.38
CA ILE A 25 -1.13 -3.87 31.45
C ILE A 25 -2.17 -5.01 31.35
N LEU A 26 -3.22 -4.94 32.16
CA LEU A 26 -4.29 -5.95 32.17
C LEU A 26 -5.03 -6.01 30.83
N GLU A 27 -5.28 -4.85 30.21
CA GLU A 27 -5.90 -4.74 28.91
C GLU A 27 -5.03 -5.40 27.83
N ASN A 28 -3.72 -5.12 27.80
CA ASN A 28 -2.80 -5.74 26.85
C ASN A 28 -2.71 -7.26 27.02
N ILE A 29 -2.71 -7.76 28.27
CA ILE A 29 -2.71 -9.20 28.55
C ILE A 29 -4.01 -9.85 28.05
N TYR A 30 -5.16 -9.27 28.36
CA TYR A 30 -6.46 -9.76 27.90
C TYR A 30 -6.52 -9.85 26.36
N TYR A 31 -6.09 -8.80 25.67
CA TYR A 31 -6.07 -8.79 24.22
C TYR A 31 -5.01 -9.73 23.63
N GLY A 32 -3.86 -9.90 24.30
CA GLY A 32 -2.84 -10.87 23.90
C GLY A 32 -3.39 -12.31 23.92
N ILE A 33 -4.08 -12.69 24.96
CA ILE A 33 -4.75 -14.01 25.05
C ILE A 33 -5.82 -14.14 23.95
N SER A 34 -6.59 -13.08 23.71
CA SER A 34 -7.62 -13.07 22.67
C SER A 34 -7.04 -13.17 21.25
N LEU A 35 -5.87 -12.57 21.00
CA LEU A 35 -5.16 -12.69 19.72
C LEU A 35 -4.63 -14.11 19.51
N MET A 36 -4.02 -14.71 20.55
CA MET A 36 -3.52 -16.08 20.54
C MET A 36 -4.65 -17.12 20.35
N ALA A 37 -5.87 -16.80 20.71
CA ALA A 37 -7.05 -17.67 20.51
C ALA A 37 -7.45 -17.85 19.02
N GLY A 38 -6.62 -17.42 18.07
CA GLY A 38 -6.76 -17.74 16.64
C GLY A 38 -7.21 -16.57 15.75
N ARG A 39 -7.20 -15.34 16.26
CA ARG A 39 -7.45 -14.16 15.42
C ARG A 39 -6.30 -13.90 14.47
N ILE A 40 -5.07 -13.97 14.97
CA ILE A 40 -3.82 -13.83 14.22
C ILE A 40 -2.91 -15.00 14.59
N LYS A 41 -2.17 -15.52 13.63
CA LYS A 41 -1.19 -16.60 13.84
C LYS A 41 0.22 -16.09 13.53
N ILE A 42 1.20 -16.70 14.17
CA ILE A 42 2.61 -16.51 13.80
C ILE A 42 2.78 -16.96 12.35
N GLY A 43 3.41 -16.12 11.54
CA GLY A 43 3.56 -16.32 10.10
C GLY A 43 2.50 -15.61 9.24
N ASP A 44 1.39 -15.13 9.81
CA ASP A 44 0.41 -14.35 9.06
C ASP A 44 1.03 -13.03 8.57
N TYR A 45 0.63 -12.62 7.37
CA TYR A 45 0.91 -11.29 6.84
C TYR A 45 -0.25 -10.36 7.17
N VAL A 46 0.05 -9.29 7.88
CA VAL A 46 -0.96 -8.33 8.34
C VAL A 46 -0.58 -6.90 7.96
N VAL A 47 -1.59 -6.05 7.82
CA VAL A 47 -1.42 -4.60 7.67
C VAL A 47 -2.12 -3.94 8.83
N CYS A 48 -1.36 -3.21 9.65
CA CYS A 48 -1.87 -2.44 10.78
C CYS A 48 -1.25 -1.04 10.74
N ASP A 49 -2.07 0.00 10.88
CA ASP A 49 -1.65 1.41 10.80
C ASP A 49 -0.81 1.75 9.55
N GLY A 50 -1.12 1.12 8.40
CA GLY A 50 -0.37 1.30 7.16
C GLY A 50 0.93 0.49 7.08
N ILE A 51 1.37 -0.12 8.18
CA ILE A 51 2.56 -0.96 8.22
C ILE A 51 2.16 -2.37 7.83
N ARG A 52 2.84 -2.89 6.80
CA ARG A 52 2.70 -4.24 6.30
C ARG A 52 3.84 -5.11 6.82
N GLY A 53 3.54 -6.25 7.41
CA GLY A 53 4.57 -7.13 7.94
C GLY A 53 4.07 -8.52 8.25
N ARG A 54 5.04 -9.42 8.48
CA ARG A 54 4.82 -10.79 8.91
C ARG A 54 4.86 -10.87 10.43
N VAL A 55 3.88 -11.53 11.02
CA VAL A 55 3.85 -11.78 12.46
C VAL A 55 4.96 -12.78 12.82
N THR A 56 5.94 -12.34 13.59
CA THR A 56 7.08 -13.17 14.04
C THR A 56 6.84 -13.78 15.42
N SER A 57 6.24 -13.02 16.32
CA SER A 57 5.89 -13.52 17.65
C SER A 57 4.67 -12.80 18.23
N ILE A 58 3.94 -13.50 19.10
CA ILE A 58 2.82 -12.97 19.85
C ILE A 58 3.10 -13.24 21.34
N SER A 59 3.26 -12.18 22.11
CA SER A 59 3.47 -12.23 23.55
C SER A 59 2.21 -11.76 24.29
N TYR A 60 2.21 -11.86 25.63
CA TYR A 60 1.07 -11.44 26.45
C TYR A 60 0.75 -9.95 26.31
N THR A 61 1.75 -9.10 26.13
CA THR A 61 1.60 -7.64 26.09
C THR A 61 1.80 -7.02 24.70
N SER A 62 2.51 -7.71 23.81
CA SER A 62 2.88 -7.19 22.49
C SER A 62 2.94 -8.27 21.43
N THR A 63 2.71 -7.86 20.18
CA THR A 63 2.88 -8.67 18.98
C THR A 63 3.97 -8.04 18.12
N MET A 64 4.95 -8.84 17.69
CA MET A 64 6.05 -8.40 16.84
C MET A 64 5.70 -8.65 15.36
N LEU A 65 5.91 -7.63 14.54
CA LEU A 65 5.77 -7.67 13.09
C LEU A 65 7.13 -7.39 12.45
N GLU A 66 7.56 -8.24 11.56
CA GLU A 66 8.71 -8.01 10.67
C GLU A 66 8.18 -7.37 9.38
N ALA A 67 8.54 -6.11 9.15
CA ALA A 67 8.16 -5.38 7.97
C ALA A 67 8.99 -5.81 6.74
N VAL A 68 8.57 -5.38 5.55
CA VAL A 68 9.22 -5.78 4.28
C VAL A 68 10.67 -5.30 4.17
N ASP A 69 11.01 -4.19 4.85
CA ASP A 69 12.37 -3.64 4.94
C ASP A 69 13.28 -4.38 5.94
N GLY A 70 12.76 -5.44 6.59
CA GLY A 70 13.47 -6.20 7.62
C GLY A 70 13.38 -5.57 9.01
N SER A 71 12.74 -4.43 9.20
CA SER A 71 12.56 -3.84 10.53
C SER A 71 11.54 -4.64 11.34
N VAL A 72 11.79 -4.75 12.66
CA VAL A 72 10.87 -5.40 13.58
C VAL A 72 10.14 -4.34 14.40
N ILE A 73 8.82 -4.37 14.32
CA ILE A 73 7.95 -3.40 14.97
C ILE A 73 7.12 -4.12 16.03
N ALA A 74 7.16 -3.60 17.27
CA ALA A 74 6.37 -4.10 18.36
C ALA A 74 5.07 -3.31 18.48
N PHE A 75 3.94 -3.97 18.28
CA PHE A 75 2.62 -3.41 18.53
C PHE A 75 2.12 -3.87 19.90
N GLN A 76 1.57 -2.95 20.67
CA GLN A 76 0.81 -3.33 21.86
C GLN A 76 -0.43 -4.12 21.44
N ASN A 77 -0.75 -5.19 22.18
CA ASN A 77 -1.88 -6.05 21.82
C ASN A 77 -3.23 -5.31 21.83
N SER A 78 -3.39 -4.31 22.70
CA SER A 78 -4.54 -3.42 22.70
C SER A 78 -4.71 -2.65 21.41
N GLN A 79 -3.62 -2.17 20.82
CA GLN A 79 -3.66 -1.46 19.53
C GLN A 79 -4.08 -2.37 18.38
N LEU A 80 -3.50 -3.58 18.30
CA LEU A 80 -3.87 -4.57 17.28
C LEU A 80 -5.31 -5.06 17.42
N PHE A 81 -5.82 -5.17 18.64
CA PHE A 81 -7.16 -5.68 18.88
C PHE A 81 -8.24 -4.64 18.67
N THR A 82 -8.00 -3.38 19.07
CA THR A 82 -8.98 -2.30 19.03
C THR A 82 -8.99 -1.58 17.67
N LYS A 83 -7.86 -1.57 16.96
CA LYS A 83 -7.77 -0.99 15.62
C LYS A 83 -8.14 -2.00 14.53
N ASN A 84 -8.55 -1.49 13.38
CA ASN A 84 -8.78 -2.30 12.21
C ASN A 84 -7.43 -2.76 11.62
N TYR A 85 -7.23 -4.05 11.54
CA TYR A 85 -6.12 -4.65 10.81
C TYR A 85 -6.64 -5.49 9.64
N LYS A 86 -5.84 -5.59 8.57
CA LYS A 86 -6.11 -6.52 7.47
C LYS A 86 -5.19 -7.72 7.63
N ASN A 87 -5.75 -8.94 7.69
CA ASN A 87 -4.97 -10.16 7.59
C ASN A 87 -5.03 -10.65 6.14
N LEU A 88 -3.90 -10.61 5.46
CA LEU A 88 -3.79 -10.89 4.03
C LEU A 88 -3.70 -12.39 3.74
N THR A 89 -3.27 -13.20 4.72
CA THR A 89 -3.02 -14.64 4.53
C THR A 89 -4.03 -15.54 5.20
N LYS A 90 -4.95 -15.00 6.00
CA LYS A 90 -5.88 -15.81 6.80
C LYS A 90 -6.80 -16.71 5.97
N ASN A 91 -7.28 -16.22 4.83
CA ASN A 91 -8.19 -16.97 3.96
C ASN A 91 -7.47 -17.62 2.78
N HIS A 92 -6.49 -16.92 2.23
CA HIS A 92 -5.68 -17.35 1.08
C HIS A 92 -4.40 -16.51 1.02
N GLY A 93 -3.40 -17.03 0.33
CA GLY A 93 -2.08 -16.38 0.24
C GLY A 93 -1.93 -15.40 -0.92
N TYR A 94 -2.99 -14.86 -1.50
CA TYR A 94 -2.95 -13.92 -2.61
C TYR A 94 -3.84 -12.72 -2.38
N GLU A 95 -3.45 -11.60 -2.98
CA GLU A 95 -4.15 -10.33 -2.93
C GLU A 95 -4.36 -9.74 -4.32
N LEU A 96 -5.36 -8.88 -4.43
CA LEU A 96 -5.57 -8.04 -5.59
C LEU A 96 -4.64 -6.85 -5.52
N ASP A 97 -3.82 -6.67 -6.55
CA ASP A 97 -2.98 -5.50 -6.72
C ASP A 97 -3.31 -4.76 -8.01
N THR A 98 -2.82 -3.53 -8.13
CA THR A 98 -3.14 -2.67 -9.26
C THR A 98 -1.95 -1.84 -9.69
N LEU A 99 -1.70 -1.80 -10.99
CA LEU A 99 -0.74 -0.90 -11.63
C LEU A 99 -1.46 0.09 -12.54
N GLU A 100 -0.86 1.25 -12.72
CA GLU A 100 -1.37 2.30 -13.58
C GLU A 100 -0.37 2.56 -14.70
N VAL A 101 -0.88 2.60 -15.92
CA VAL A 101 -0.08 2.78 -17.14
C VAL A 101 -0.72 3.85 -18.00
N GLY A 102 0.07 4.87 -18.38
CA GLY A 102 -0.35 5.93 -19.30
C GLY A 102 -0.04 5.56 -20.74
N VAL A 103 -1.00 5.69 -21.65
CA VAL A 103 -0.84 5.54 -23.09
C VAL A 103 -1.22 6.84 -23.79
N ALA A 104 -0.65 7.08 -25.00
CA ALA A 104 -0.91 8.30 -25.75
C ALA A 104 -2.38 8.42 -26.20
N TYR A 105 -2.88 9.65 -26.30
CA TYR A 105 -4.15 9.95 -26.91
C TYR A 105 -4.17 9.47 -28.36
N GLY A 106 -5.29 8.93 -28.82
CA GLY A 106 -5.42 8.33 -30.16
C GLY A 106 -5.16 6.82 -30.19
N THR A 107 -4.63 6.23 -29.10
CA THR A 107 -4.47 4.78 -28.99
C THR A 107 -5.84 4.08 -28.97
N ASN A 108 -5.96 2.94 -29.65
CA ASN A 108 -7.14 2.09 -29.56
C ASN A 108 -7.21 1.42 -28.18
N ILE A 109 -7.92 2.03 -27.24
CA ILE A 109 -7.98 1.58 -25.85
C ILE A 109 -8.51 0.15 -25.72
N LYS A 110 -9.49 -0.26 -26.52
CA LYS A 110 -10.05 -1.63 -26.44
C LYS A 110 -9.02 -2.68 -26.82
N GLU A 111 -8.28 -2.43 -27.88
CA GLU A 111 -7.22 -3.31 -28.36
C GLU A 111 -6.05 -3.36 -27.35
N CYS A 112 -5.61 -2.19 -26.89
CA CYS A 112 -4.57 -2.07 -25.87
C CYS A 112 -4.94 -2.84 -24.58
N CYS A 113 -6.17 -2.67 -24.07
CA CYS A 113 -6.65 -3.42 -22.91
C CYS A 113 -6.62 -4.94 -23.12
N SER A 114 -6.99 -5.41 -24.32
CA SER A 114 -6.99 -6.84 -24.66
C SER A 114 -5.55 -7.39 -24.70
N LEU A 115 -4.64 -6.67 -25.37
CA LEU A 115 -3.24 -7.04 -25.47
C LEU A 115 -2.57 -7.13 -24.10
N LEU A 116 -2.72 -6.10 -23.27
CA LEU A 116 -2.15 -6.08 -21.92
C LEU A 116 -2.76 -7.17 -21.03
N THR A 117 -4.07 -7.42 -21.13
CA THR A 117 -4.72 -8.50 -20.38
C THR A 117 -4.15 -9.85 -20.76
N GLU A 118 -3.95 -10.11 -22.06
CA GLU A 118 -3.39 -11.37 -22.54
C GLU A 118 -1.93 -11.54 -22.12
N ALA A 119 -1.11 -10.51 -22.28
CA ALA A 119 0.30 -10.52 -21.92
C ALA A 119 0.50 -10.79 -20.43
N VAL A 120 -0.17 -10.02 -19.57
CA VAL A 120 -0.05 -10.15 -18.11
C VAL A 120 -0.58 -11.50 -17.62
N THR A 121 -1.65 -12.02 -18.21
CA THR A 121 -2.22 -13.34 -17.83
C THR A 121 -1.23 -14.49 -18.07
N LYS A 122 -0.31 -14.38 -19.02
CA LYS A 122 0.70 -15.43 -19.31
C LYS A 122 1.83 -15.50 -18.30
N LEU A 123 2.01 -14.50 -17.44
CA LEU A 123 3.08 -14.46 -16.46
C LEU A 123 2.89 -15.50 -15.35
N LYS A 124 3.98 -16.10 -14.91
CA LYS A 124 3.94 -17.12 -13.86
C LYS A 124 3.65 -16.59 -12.47
N CYS A 125 3.96 -15.31 -12.23
CA CYS A 125 3.71 -14.63 -10.96
C CYS A 125 2.23 -14.35 -10.69
N ILE A 126 1.38 -14.45 -11.73
CA ILE A 126 -0.07 -14.21 -11.64
C ILE A 126 -0.81 -15.43 -11.07
N TYR A 127 -1.77 -15.17 -10.21
CA TYR A 127 -2.67 -16.21 -9.72
C TYR A 127 -3.78 -16.48 -10.73
N HIS A 128 -3.62 -17.55 -11.52
CA HIS A 128 -4.46 -17.87 -12.70
C HIS A 128 -5.94 -18.20 -12.38
N ASN A 129 -6.29 -18.54 -11.13
CA ASN A 129 -7.68 -18.82 -10.77
C ASN A 129 -8.54 -17.55 -10.63
N ARG A 130 -7.95 -16.39 -10.79
CA ARG A 130 -8.63 -15.09 -10.76
C ARG A 130 -8.30 -14.31 -12.02
N PRO A 131 -9.27 -13.59 -12.60
CA PRO A 131 -9.05 -12.88 -13.85
C PRO A 131 -8.13 -11.67 -13.65
N VAL A 132 -7.26 -11.46 -14.64
CA VAL A 132 -6.60 -10.17 -14.88
C VAL A 132 -7.58 -9.28 -15.62
N ALA A 133 -7.64 -8.01 -15.29
CA ALA A 133 -8.50 -7.04 -15.96
C ALA A 133 -7.76 -5.73 -16.18
N VAL A 134 -7.76 -5.25 -17.42
CA VAL A 134 -7.26 -3.92 -17.77
C VAL A 134 -8.45 -3.03 -18.10
N ARG A 135 -8.52 -1.86 -17.47
CA ARG A 135 -9.64 -0.93 -17.65
C ARG A 135 -9.14 0.50 -17.76
N LEU A 136 -9.86 1.32 -18.51
CA LEU A 136 -9.68 2.76 -18.50
C LEU A 136 -9.94 3.31 -17.09
N LYS A 137 -9.00 4.10 -16.58
CA LYS A 137 -9.11 4.77 -15.28
C LYS A 137 -9.52 6.22 -15.44
N SER A 138 -8.72 6.99 -16.17
CA SER A 138 -8.89 8.45 -16.31
C SER A 138 -8.30 8.96 -17.62
N PHE A 139 -8.71 10.19 -17.98
CA PHE A 139 -8.10 10.99 -19.01
C PHE A 139 -7.29 12.08 -18.29
N ASP A 140 -5.98 12.02 -18.40
CA ASP A 140 -5.07 12.94 -17.75
C ASP A 140 -4.52 13.95 -18.78
N ASP A 141 -3.81 15.00 -18.33
CA ASP A 141 -3.39 16.12 -19.18
C ASP A 141 -2.61 15.69 -20.43
N SER A 142 -1.81 14.63 -20.34
CA SER A 142 -0.91 14.21 -21.43
C SER A 142 -1.09 12.74 -21.84
N CYS A 143 -1.91 11.99 -21.12
CA CYS A 143 -2.11 10.55 -21.36
C CYS A 143 -3.51 10.07 -21.02
N VAL A 144 -3.81 8.88 -21.49
CA VAL A 144 -4.97 8.10 -21.07
C VAL A 144 -4.47 7.04 -20.10
N THR A 145 -4.88 7.12 -18.83
CA THR A 145 -4.43 6.18 -17.81
C THR A 145 -5.29 4.92 -17.77
N LEU A 146 -4.63 3.79 -17.95
CA LEU A 146 -5.20 2.45 -17.82
C LEU A 146 -4.84 1.89 -16.44
N LYS A 147 -5.79 1.16 -15.84
CA LYS A 147 -5.61 0.44 -14.59
C LYS A 147 -5.58 -1.05 -14.86
N VAL A 148 -4.46 -1.67 -14.54
CA VAL A 148 -4.24 -3.12 -14.62
C VAL A 148 -4.51 -3.72 -13.24
N LEU A 149 -5.47 -4.63 -13.15
CA LEU A 149 -5.86 -5.34 -11.93
C LEU A 149 -5.44 -6.79 -12.06
N PHE A 150 -4.69 -7.29 -11.10
CA PHE A 150 -4.17 -8.65 -11.12
C PHE A 150 -4.06 -9.23 -9.71
N TRP A 151 -4.00 -10.55 -9.62
CA TRP A 151 -3.89 -11.26 -8.35
C TRP A 151 -2.51 -11.89 -8.24
N VAL A 152 -1.80 -11.62 -7.14
CA VAL A 152 -0.45 -12.12 -6.88
C VAL A 152 -0.35 -12.70 -5.48
N ASN A 153 0.67 -13.53 -5.26
CA ASN A 153 1.01 -14.01 -3.93
C ASN A 153 1.44 -12.84 -3.04
N VAL A 154 0.91 -12.81 -1.81
CA VAL A 154 1.21 -11.78 -0.81
C VAL A 154 2.72 -11.64 -0.55
N LEU A 155 3.48 -12.75 -0.62
CA LEU A 155 4.91 -12.77 -0.35
C LEU A 155 5.75 -12.25 -1.52
N ASP A 156 5.28 -12.50 -2.75
CA ASP A 156 6.02 -12.22 -3.98
C ASP A 156 5.57 -10.91 -4.66
N ARG A 157 4.73 -10.12 -3.98
CA ARG A 157 4.10 -8.92 -4.54
C ARG A 157 5.07 -7.98 -5.22
N TYR A 158 6.20 -7.66 -4.57
CA TYR A 158 7.16 -6.67 -5.09
C TYR A 158 7.92 -7.19 -6.32
N SER A 159 8.30 -8.47 -6.33
CA SER A 159 8.94 -9.06 -7.52
C SER A 159 7.94 -9.20 -8.67
N ALA A 160 6.70 -9.59 -8.36
CA ALA A 160 5.64 -9.69 -9.35
C ALA A 160 5.29 -8.34 -9.97
N GLU A 161 5.27 -7.26 -9.18
CA GLU A 161 5.03 -5.90 -9.66
C GLU A 161 6.09 -5.49 -10.71
N GLY A 162 7.38 -5.79 -10.45
CA GLY A 162 8.46 -5.55 -11.39
C GLY A 162 8.31 -6.34 -12.69
N GLU A 163 8.08 -7.66 -12.61
CA GLU A 163 7.87 -8.52 -13.78
C GLU A 163 6.68 -8.06 -14.65
N ILE A 164 5.61 -7.62 -13.99
CA ILE A 164 4.41 -7.15 -14.69
C ILE A 164 4.68 -5.82 -15.37
N MET A 165 5.40 -4.89 -14.72
CA MET A 165 5.78 -3.61 -15.32
C MET A 165 6.66 -3.79 -16.55
N GLU A 166 7.66 -4.68 -16.49
CA GLU A 166 8.50 -5.03 -17.63
C GLU A 166 7.67 -5.63 -18.78
N CYS A 167 6.80 -6.59 -18.48
CA CYS A 167 5.93 -7.19 -19.48
C CYS A 167 5.00 -6.18 -20.14
N ILE A 168 4.43 -5.24 -19.39
CA ILE A 168 3.60 -4.17 -19.91
C ILE A 168 4.40 -3.28 -20.84
N TYR A 169 5.59 -2.86 -20.42
CA TYR A 169 6.49 -2.01 -21.22
C TYR A 169 6.87 -2.67 -22.54
N ASP A 170 7.28 -3.94 -22.51
CA ASP A 170 7.64 -4.69 -23.70
C ASP A 170 6.44 -4.88 -24.64
N THR A 171 5.28 -5.21 -24.11
CA THR A 171 4.05 -5.36 -24.90
C THR A 171 3.64 -4.07 -25.60
N LEU A 172 3.75 -2.92 -24.94
CA LEU A 172 3.44 -1.63 -25.53
C LEU A 172 4.45 -1.28 -26.67
N ASN A 173 5.72 -1.54 -26.45
CA ASN A 173 6.77 -1.31 -27.47
C ASN A 173 6.59 -2.23 -28.70
N GLU A 174 6.34 -3.52 -28.50
CA GLU A 174 6.14 -4.48 -29.58
C GLU A 174 4.96 -4.10 -30.50
N HIS A 175 3.92 -3.51 -29.91
CA HIS A 175 2.72 -3.11 -30.66
C HIS A 175 2.74 -1.64 -31.07
N ASN A 176 3.89 -0.94 -30.93
CA ASN A 176 4.05 0.49 -31.24
C ASN A 176 3.00 1.39 -30.55
N ILE A 177 2.63 1.06 -29.31
CA ILE A 177 1.77 1.88 -28.49
C ILE A 177 2.66 2.87 -27.71
N GLU A 178 2.49 4.15 -27.98
CA GLU A 178 3.32 5.19 -27.40
C GLU A 178 3.00 5.45 -25.93
N ILE A 179 4.04 5.48 -25.09
CA ILE A 179 3.99 5.99 -23.73
C ILE A 179 4.34 7.48 -23.79
N PRO A 180 3.38 8.39 -23.60
CA PRO A 180 3.57 9.79 -23.89
C PRO A 180 4.46 10.48 -22.84
N PHE A 181 5.34 11.37 -23.32
CA PHE A 181 5.96 12.36 -22.47
C PHE A 181 4.97 13.47 -22.12
N PRO A 182 5.21 14.27 -21.05
CA PRO A 182 4.37 15.42 -20.75
C PRO A 182 4.25 16.36 -21.96
N GLN A 183 3.03 16.59 -22.43
CA GLN A 183 2.72 17.46 -23.56
C GLN A 183 2.37 18.86 -23.04
N ARG A 184 2.96 19.91 -23.65
CA ARG A 184 2.62 21.30 -23.36
C ARG A 184 2.44 22.09 -24.64
N GLU A 185 1.30 22.68 -24.82
CA GLU A 185 1.07 23.66 -25.87
C GLU A 185 1.56 25.03 -25.42
N ILE A 186 2.51 25.62 -26.14
CA ILE A 186 3.07 26.93 -25.86
C ILE A 186 2.62 27.91 -26.95
N THR A 187 1.75 28.85 -26.61
CA THR A 187 1.38 29.93 -27.52
C THR A 187 2.29 31.12 -27.31
N LEU A 188 3.16 31.39 -28.26
CA LEU A 188 4.01 32.60 -28.26
C LEU A 188 3.19 33.79 -28.77
N LYS A 189 2.89 34.72 -27.86
CA LYS A 189 2.31 36.02 -28.20
C LYS A 189 3.49 36.99 -28.37
N ASN A 190 3.55 37.75 -29.50
CA ASN A 190 4.56 38.77 -29.80
C ASN A 190 5.93 38.26 -30.28
N VAL A 191 5.95 37.30 -31.19
CA VAL A 191 7.22 36.89 -31.89
C VAL A 191 7.90 38.05 -32.65
N ALA A 192 7.15 39.13 -32.99
CA ALA A 192 7.68 40.30 -33.70
C ALA A 192 8.59 41.17 -32.81
N GLU A 193 8.37 41.23 -31.51
CA GLU A 193 9.21 41.99 -30.57
C GLU A 193 10.54 41.29 -30.27
N LEU A 194 10.56 39.96 -30.23
CA LEU A 194 11.79 39.20 -29.99
C LEU A 194 12.78 39.21 -31.15
N ARG A 195 12.34 39.56 -32.38
CA ARG A 195 13.25 39.73 -33.56
C ARG A 195 13.98 41.05 -33.59
N GLN A 196 13.59 42.07 -32.81
CA GLN A 196 14.23 43.39 -32.80
C GLN A 196 15.38 43.48 -31.78
N GLU A 197 15.56 42.50 -30.92
CA GLU A 197 16.68 42.49 -29.95
C GLU A 197 17.91 41.68 -30.39
N SER A 198 18.04 41.30 -31.66
CA SER A 198 19.29 40.74 -32.14
C SER A 198 20.35 41.85 -32.16
N PRO A 199 21.43 41.78 -31.39
CA PRO A 199 22.49 42.82 -31.42
C PRO A 199 23.10 42.88 -32.78
N THR A 200 23.11 44.08 -33.37
CA THR A 200 23.86 44.41 -34.58
C THR A 200 25.34 44.13 -34.31
N PRO A 201 26.05 43.37 -35.15
CA PRO A 201 27.49 43.18 -34.99
C PRO A 201 28.22 44.53 -35.09
N PRO A 202 29.29 44.78 -34.31
CA PRO A 202 30.03 46.00 -34.38
C PRO A 202 30.64 46.16 -35.79
N ALA A 203 30.44 47.33 -36.39
CA ALA A 203 31.09 47.70 -37.65
C ALA A 203 32.61 47.82 -37.42
N GLU A 204 33.40 47.20 -38.32
CA GLU A 204 34.87 47.38 -38.42
C GLU A 204 35.27 48.82 -38.74
#